data_a5657987f4ee0ed6e34afc5351fcfa41
#
_entry.id   a5657987f4ee0ed6e34afc5351fcfa41
#
_cell.length_a   1.000
_cell.length_b   1.000
_cell.length_c   1.000
_cell.angle_alpha   90.00
_cell.angle_beta   90.00
_cell.angle_gamma   90.00
#
_symmetry.space_group_name_H-M   'P 1'
#
loop_
_entity.id
_entity.type
_entity.pdbx_description
1 polymer ?
#
loop_
_entity_poly.entity_id
_entity_poly.type
_entity_poly.pdbx_seq_one_letter_code
_entity_poly.pdbx_strand_id
1 'polypeptide(L)'
;MMKGITAIRPASSPAVFDTLVSFFSVLGFESGKGWQDEAGRGRPFLAPIGNLEFVDGEVPHTAGEADIYIECTQLDEVRGVIERWMVQYETESAPFLSSTVETTWKSRVFVAEPVPGYRYAFWEHTEPLAGRPVALEGDLVASDMKFAIILARWNAVITDRLLQGALDCLYRSGVRKDQVNIIRVPGAWEIPSAARAVAETKLVDGIITLGLLLRGETAHYEAIYNEVSRGIGQSQQETGIPHAFGVLTCETLEQALDRAGLKAGNKGFEAASAAIEMVSLHRKLAQQTAEKVEAAQ
;
A
#
# COMPACT_ATOMS: atom_id res chain seq x y z
N MET A 1 -7.18 -22.31 3.25
CA MET A 1 -6.99 -20.86 3.35
C MET A 1 -7.65 -20.21 2.14
N MET A 2 -8.72 -19.45 2.31
CA MET A 2 -9.38 -18.74 1.20
C MET A 2 -8.48 -17.59 0.75
N LYS A 3 -8.24 -17.48 -0.58
CA LYS A 3 -7.37 -16.44 -1.16
C LYS A 3 -8.15 -15.20 -1.66
N GLY A 4 -9.47 -15.27 -1.65
CA GLY A 4 -10.35 -14.17 -2.08
C GLY A 4 -11.70 -14.69 -2.53
N ILE A 5 -12.66 -13.80 -2.65
CA ILE A 5 -14.00 -14.06 -3.22
C ILE A 5 -14.13 -13.15 -4.43
N THR A 6 -14.52 -13.72 -5.57
CA THR A 6 -14.81 -12.96 -6.77
C THR A 6 -16.31 -13.09 -7.06
N ALA A 7 -17.03 -11.97 -6.99
CA ALA A 7 -18.40 -11.91 -7.50
C ALA A 7 -18.34 -11.73 -9.02
N ILE A 8 -18.98 -12.62 -9.76
CA ILE A 8 -19.06 -12.53 -11.23
C ILE A 8 -20.47 -12.09 -11.59
N ARG A 9 -20.57 -10.97 -12.32
CA ARG A 9 -21.83 -10.50 -12.86
C ARG A 9 -21.71 -10.32 -14.37
N PRO A 10 -22.56 -10.96 -15.18
CA PRO A 10 -22.53 -10.80 -16.63
C PRO A 10 -23.04 -9.40 -17.01
N ALA A 11 -22.34 -8.74 -17.93
CA ALA A 11 -22.85 -7.55 -18.59
C ALA A 11 -23.85 -7.94 -19.67
N SER A 12 -24.95 -7.19 -19.79
CA SER A 12 -26.03 -7.49 -20.74
C SER A 12 -25.67 -7.21 -22.20
N SER A 13 -24.64 -6.41 -22.44
CA SER A 13 -24.12 -6.09 -23.78
C SER A 13 -22.66 -5.62 -23.73
N PRO A 14 -21.93 -5.59 -24.88
CA PRO A 14 -20.58 -5.01 -24.95
C PRO A 14 -20.49 -3.55 -24.49
N ALA A 15 -21.49 -2.73 -24.78
CA ALA A 15 -21.51 -1.32 -24.35
C ALA A 15 -21.67 -1.19 -22.83
N VAL A 16 -22.51 -2.02 -22.21
CA VAL A 16 -22.64 -2.11 -20.76
C VAL A 16 -21.33 -2.55 -20.11
N PHE A 17 -20.64 -3.53 -20.69
CA PHE A 17 -19.33 -3.98 -20.21
C PHE A 17 -18.31 -2.83 -20.22
N ASP A 18 -18.20 -2.09 -21.33
CA ASP A 18 -17.25 -1.00 -21.47
C ASP A 18 -17.57 0.16 -20.50
N THR A 19 -18.86 0.45 -20.28
CA THR A 19 -19.32 1.44 -19.28
C THR A 19 -18.91 1.04 -17.87
N LEU A 20 -19.14 -0.21 -17.46
CA LEU A 20 -18.74 -0.71 -16.13
C LEU A 20 -17.22 -0.70 -15.95
N VAL A 21 -16.46 -1.07 -16.99
CA VAL A 21 -14.99 -0.98 -16.95
C VAL A 21 -14.53 0.46 -16.72
N SER A 22 -15.12 1.44 -17.43
CA SER A 22 -14.82 2.86 -17.23
C SER A 22 -15.16 3.32 -15.82
N PHE A 23 -16.34 2.97 -15.32
CA PHE A 23 -16.84 3.35 -14.00
C PHE A 23 -15.90 2.87 -12.87
N PHE A 24 -15.55 1.59 -12.83
CA PHE A 24 -14.66 1.08 -11.79
C PHE A 24 -13.22 1.57 -11.91
N SER A 25 -12.76 1.86 -13.14
CA SER A 25 -11.41 2.41 -13.34
C SER A 25 -11.26 3.82 -12.76
N VAL A 26 -12.27 4.69 -12.88
CA VAL A 26 -12.20 6.05 -12.29
C VAL A 26 -12.30 6.05 -10.76
N LEU A 27 -12.87 4.99 -10.18
CA LEU A 27 -12.90 4.77 -8.73
C LEU A 27 -11.60 4.20 -8.16
N GLY A 28 -10.58 3.99 -9.00
CA GLY A 28 -9.27 3.51 -8.58
C GLY A 28 -9.17 1.99 -8.40
N PHE A 29 -10.16 1.23 -8.90
CA PHE A 29 -10.03 -0.23 -8.92
C PHE A 29 -9.01 -0.65 -9.98
N GLU A 30 -8.04 -1.45 -9.59
CA GLU A 30 -7.06 -1.99 -10.52
C GLU A 30 -7.69 -3.05 -11.42
N SER A 31 -7.54 -2.86 -12.73
CA SER A 31 -7.97 -3.82 -13.73
C SER A 31 -6.98 -4.98 -13.79
N GLY A 32 -7.43 -6.17 -13.39
CA GLY A 32 -6.64 -7.39 -13.53
C GLY A 32 -6.54 -7.86 -14.97
N LYS A 33 -5.78 -8.95 -15.18
CA LYS A 33 -5.65 -9.56 -16.51
C LYS A 33 -7.00 -10.09 -16.98
N GLY A 34 -7.58 -9.44 -17.97
CA GLY A 34 -8.82 -9.89 -18.60
C GLY A 34 -8.60 -11.14 -19.46
N TRP A 35 -9.71 -11.75 -19.87
CA TRP A 35 -9.74 -12.84 -20.84
C TRP A 35 -10.70 -12.50 -21.98
N GLN A 36 -10.43 -13.05 -23.15
CA GLN A 36 -11.30 -12.96 -24.31
C GLN A 36 -11.18 -14.24 -25.14
N ASP A 37 -12.29 -14.87 -25.42
CA ASP A 37 -12.39 -16.06 -26.26
C ASP A 37 -13.70 -16.04 -27.09
N GLU A 38 -14.06 -17.16 -27.72
CA GLU A 38 -15.27 -17.29 -28.52
C GLU A 38 -16.56 -17.18 -27.69
N ALA A 39 -16.51 -17.43 -26.37
CA ALA A 39 -17.64 -17.34 -25.46
C ALA A 39 -17.87 -15.94 -24.90
N GLY A 40 -16.87 -15.03 -25.00
CA GLY A 40 -16.99 -13.67 -24.51
C GLY A 40 -15.71 -13.05 -24.01
N ARG A 41 -15.85 -12.00 -23.21
CA ARG A 41 -14.72 -11.30 -22.55
C ARG A 41 -15.05 -11.02 -21.10
N GLY A 42 -14.04 -11.07 -20.25
CA GLY A 42 -14.15 -10.78 -18.82
C GLY A 42 -13.02 -9.86 -18.34
N ARG A 43 -13.32 -9.02 -17.38
CA ARG A 43 -12.34 -8.13 -16.73
C ARG A 43 -12.54 -8.17 -15.23
N PRO A 44 -11.60 -8.75 -14.46
CA PRO A 44 -11.64 -8.66 -13.02
C PRO A 44 -11.18 -7.26 -12.56
N PHE A 45 -11.80 -6.77 -11.51
CA PHE A 45 -11.36 -5.59 -10.77
C PHE A 45 -10.86 -6.04 -9.41
N LEU A 46 -9.66 -5.59 -9.07
CA LEU A 46 -9.00 -5.95 -7.83
C LEU A 46 -9.19 -4.79 -6.84
N ALA A 47 -9.72 -5.09 -5.67
CA ALA A 47 -9.76 -4.17 -4.55
C ALA A 47 -8.73 -4.63 -3.52
N PRO A 48 -8.04 -3.70 -2.83
CA PRO A 48 -7.05 -4.04 -1.81
C PRO A 48 -7.67 -4.82 -0.65
N ILE A 49 -8.93 -4.59 -0.36
CA ILE A 49 -9.70 -5.24 0.71
C ILE A 49 -11.12 -5.49 0.18
N GLY A 50 -11.58 -6.72 0.26
CA GLY A 50 -12.98 -7.09 0.02
C GLY A 50 -13.59 -7.63 1.30
N ASN A 51 -14.66 -7.02 1.79
CA ASN A 51 -15.48 -7.56 2.86
C ASN A 51 -16.74 -8.20 2.26
N LEU A 52 -17.07 -9.40 2.70
CA LEU A 52 -18.37 -10.02 2.47
C LEU A 52 -19.12 -10.01 3.80
N GLU A 53 -20.23 -9.30 3.86
CA GLU A 53 -21.09 -9.25 5.02
C GLU A 53 -22.38 -10.03 4.75
N PHE A 54 -22.76 -10.89 5.68
CA PHE A 54 -24.06 -11.54 5.70
C PHE A 54 -24.90 -10.88 6.79
N VAL A 55 -26.07 -10.36 6.43
CA VAL A 55 -27.01 -9.75 7.36
C VAL A 55 -28.23 -10.65 7.52
N ASP A 56 -28.54 -11.02 8.75
CA ASP A 56 -29.80 -11.69 9.11
C ASP A 56 -30.78 -10.60 9.59
N GLY A 57 -31.68 -10.19 8.70
CA GLY A 57 -32.64 -9.12 8.94
C GLY A 57 -32.87 -8.22 7.71
N GLU A 58 -33.70 -7.18 7.88
CA GLU A 58 -33.90 -6.20 6.82
C GLU A 58 -32.63 -5.34 6.67
N VAL A 59 -32.01 -5.41 5.48
CA VAL A 59 -31.00 -4.43 5.09
C VAL A 59 -31.70 -3.07 5.05
N PRO A 60 -31.17 -2.02 5.71
CA PRO A 60 -31.84 -0.72 5.73
C PRO A 60 -31.97 -0.15 4.31
N HIS A 61 -33.16 -0.23 3.74
CA HIS A 61 -33.47 0.18 2.37
C HIS A 61 -33.75 1.69 2.30
N THR A 62 -32.73 2.50 2.49
CA THR A 62 -32.91 3.95 2.32
C THR A 62 -32.55 4.46 0.94
N ALA A 63 -31.87 3.66 0.13
CA ALA A 63 -31.43 4.08 -1.21
C ALA A 63 -31.86 3.14 -2.36
N GLY A 64 -32.75 2.18 -2.07
CA GLY A 64 -33.13 1.13 -3.00
C GLY A 64 -32.16 -0.06 -2.97
N GLU A 65 -32.59 -1.17 -3.53
CA GLU A 65 -31.79 -2.39 -3.58
C GLU A 65 -30.52 -2.17 -4.38
N ALA A 66 -29.36 -2.36 -3.76
CA ALA A 66 -28.07 -2.38 -4.45
C ALA A 66 -27.57 -3.81 -4.58
N ASP A 67 -26.86 -4.08 -5.65
CA ASP A 67 -26.28 -5.41 -5.90
C ASP A 67 -25.00 -5.65 -5.12
N ILE A 68 -24.26 -4.56 -4.86
CA ILE A 68 -22.96 -4.61 -4.17
C ILE A 68 -22.88 -3.38 -3.27
N TYR A 69 -22.38 -3.61 -2.04
CA TYR A 69 -22.09 -2.56 -1.06
C TYR A 69 -20.58 -2.36 -0.96
N ILE A 70 -20.13 -1.11 -1.10
CA ILE A 70 -18.72 -0.73 -1.12
C ILE A 70 -18.47 0.23 0.04
N GLU A 71 -17.65 -0.21 1.00
CA GLU A 71 -17.22 0.65 2.11
C GLU A 71 -16.16 1.64 1.62
N CYS A 72 -16.29 2.89 2.03
CA CYS A 72 -15.39 3.99 1.67
C CYS A 72 -14.90 4.69 2.93
N THR A 73 -13.74 5.33 2.86
CA THR A 73 -13.21 6.18 3.93
C THR A 73 -13.46 7.67 3.69
N GLN A 74 -13.85 8.05 2.47
CA GLN A 74 -14.06 9.44 2.03
C GLN A 74 -15.22 9.47 1.05
N LEU A 75 -16.43 9.28 1.57
CA LEU A 75 -17.65 9.10 0.75
C LEU A 75 -17.91 10.28 -0.20
N ASP A 76 -17.68 11.50 0.26
CA ASP A 76 -17.93 12.71 -0.55
C ASP A 76 -16.94 12.83 -1.72
N GLU A 77 -15.68 12.40 -1.53
CA GLU A 77 -14.70 12.35 -2.63
C GLU A 77 -15.09 11.31 -3.68
N VAL A 78 -15.50 10.11 -3.24
CA VAL A 78 -15.99 9.05 -4.13
C VAL A 78 -17.20 9.56 -4.93
N ARG A 79 -18.14 10.21 -4.25
CA ARG A 79 -19.30 10.84 -4.92
C ARG A 79 -18.87 11.85 -5.98
N GLY A 80 -17.94 12.75 -5.65
CA GLY A 80 -17.43 13.75 -6.58
C GLY A 80 -16.71 13.14 -7.80
N VAL A 81 -16.03 12.00 -7.63
CA VAL A 81 -15.43 11.26 -8.76
C VAL A 81 -16.52 10.73 -9.69
N ILE A 82 -17.58 10.14 -9.15
CA ILE A 82 -18.71 9.60 -9.92
C ILE A 82 -19.44 10.70 -10.65
N GLU A 83 -19.72 11.83 -10.00
CA GLU A 83 -20.37 13.00 -10.62
C GLU A 83 -19.58 13.52 -11.83
N ARG A 84 -18.25 13.65 -11.71
CA ARG A 84 -17.38 14.04 -12.84
C ARG A 84 -17.41 13.01 -13.96
N TRP A 85 -17.37 11.73 -13.63
CA TRP A 85 -17.47 10.65 -14.62
C TRP A 85 -18.80 10.72 -15.39
N MET A 86 -19.94 10.92 -14.70
CA MET A 86 -21.26 11.05 -15.33
C MET A 86 -21.34 12.20 -16.34
N VAL A 87 -20.59 13.28 -16.11
CA VAL A 87 -20.55 14.43 -17.05
C VAL A 87 -19.66 14.14 -18.26
N GLN A 88 -18.60 13.36 -18.10
CA GLN A 88 -17.58 13.14 -19.13
C GLN A 88 -17.84 11.92 -20.01
N TYR A 89 -18.59 10.95 -19.49
CA TYR A 89 -18.82 9.68 -20.17
C TYR A 89 -20.23 9.61 -20.74
N GLU A 90 -20.32 9.56 -22.09
CA GLU A 90 -21.58 9.34 -22.77
C GLU A 90 -22.01 7.88 -22.64
N THR A 91 -23.17 7.64 -22.07
CA THR A 91 -23.80 6.33 -21.92
C THR A 91 -25.06 6.21 -22.78
N GLU A 92 -25.40 4.99 -23.19
CA GLU A 92 -26.66 4.73 -23.93
C GLU A 92 -27.91 5.08 -23.11
N SER A 93 -27.79 5.07 -21.78
CA SER A 93 -28.85 5.44 -20.83
C SER A 93 -28.31 6.38 -19.79
N ALA A 94 -29.10 7.36 -19.35
CA ALA A 94 -28.68 8.29 -18.31
C ALA A 94 -28.34 7.55 -17.00
N PRO A 95 -27.11 7.70 -16.47
CA PRO A 95 -26.75 7.10 -15.19
C PRO A 95 -27.51 7.78 -14.05
N PHE A 96 -27.76 7.02 -12.98
CA PHE A 96 -28.45 7.53 -11.80
C PHE A 96 -27.50 7.62 -10.59
N LEU A 97 -27.66 8.68 -9.81
CA LEU A 97 -26.96 8.89 -8.54
C LEU A 97 -27.97 9.40 -7.49
N SER A 98 -28.14 8.65 -6.40
CA SER A 98 -29.03 9.08 -5.32
C SER A 98 -28.43 10.23 -4.51
N SER A 99 -29.25 10.91 -3.72
CA SER A 99 -28.75 11.73 -2.61
C SER A 99 -28.02 10.88 -1.58
N THR A 100 -27.06 11.47 -0.85
CA THR A 100 -26.46 10.84 0.32
C THR A 100 -27.44 10.88 1.47
N VAL A 101 -27.68 9.74 2.14
CA VAL A 101 -28.63 9.59 3.24
C VAL A 101 -27.88 9.07 4.46
N GLU A 102 -28.21 9.62 5.64
CA GLU A 102 -27.76 9.06 6.91
C GLU A 102 -28.67 7.90 7.32
N THR A 103 -28.05 6.80 7.74
CA THR A 103 -28.77 5.60 8.18
C THR A 103 -28.92 5.57 9.70
N THR A 104 -29.88 4.77 10.20
CA THR A 104 -30.10 4.58 11.66
C THR A 104 -28.93 3.93 12.37
N TRP A 105 -28.03 3.29 11.65
CA TRP A 105 -26.81 2.61 12.16
C TRP A 105 -25.54 3.45 11.98
N LYS A 106 -25.71 4.79 11.94
CA LYS A 106 -24.63 5.77 11.93
C LYS A 106 -23.65 5.60 10.77
N SER A 107 -24.21 5.48 9.59
CA SER A 107 -23.47 5.46 8.34
C SER A 107 -24.12 6.39 7.33
N ARG A 108 -23.34 6.93 6.43
CA ARG A 108 -23.80 7.68 5.25
C ARG A 108 -23.74 6.75 4.06
N VAL A 109 -24.74 6.79 3.20
CA VAL A 109 -24.82 5.93 2.03
C VAL A 109 -25.42 6.70 0.85
N PHE A 110 -24.90 6.42 -0.35
CA PHE A 110 -25.57 6.75 -1.61
C PHE A 110 -25.49 5.58 -2.59
N VAL A 111 -26.38 5.55 -3.58
CA VAL A 111 -26.39 4.54 -4.63
C VAL A 111 -26.04 5.19 -5.96
N ALA A 112 -25.13 4.56 -6.69
CA ALA A 112 -24.85 4.85 -8.08
C ALA A 112 -25.35 3.70 -8.96
N GLU A 113 -26.02 4.04 -10.05
CA GLU A 113 -26.47 3.13 -11.10
C GLU A 113 -25.86 3.62 -12.43
N PRO A 114 -24.62 3.23 -12.77
CA PRO A 114 -23.96 3.69 -13.99
C PRO A 114 -24.66 3.20 -15.26
N VAL A 115 -25.36 2.09 -15.16
CA VAL A 115 -26.19 1.49 -16.22
C VAL A 115 -27.44 0.91 -15.57
N PRO A 116 -28.63 1.02 -16.18
CA PRO A 116 -29.85 0.45 -15.61
C PRO A 116 -29.71 -1.01 -15.20
N GLY A 117 -30.09 -1.32 -13.97
CA GLY A 117 -30.00 -2.66 -13.38
C GLY A 117 -28.65 -3.01 -12.76
N TYR A 118 -27.65 -2.10 -12.72
CA TYR A 118 -26.36 -2.30 -12.08
C TYR A 118 -26.17 -1.27 -10.96
N ARG A 119 -26.61 -1.60 -9.75
CA ARG A 119 -26.68 -0.69 -8.61
C ARG A 119 -25.59 -0.99 -7.59
N TYR A 120 -24.86 0.04 -7.19
CA TYR A 120 -23.76 -0.02 -6.24
C TYR A 120 -24.02 0.97 -5.12
N ALA A 121 -24.08 0.50 -3.87
CA ALA A 121 -24.16 1.33 -2.69
C ALA A 121 -22.75 1.64 -2.19
N PHE A 122 -22.42 2.91 -2.06
CA PHE A 122 -21.19 3.40 -1.45
C PHE A 122 -21.54 3.94 -0.07
N TRP A 123 -20.81 3.50 0.95
CA TRP A 123 -21.13 3.87 2.32
C TRP A 123 -19.88 4.11 3.17
N GLU A 124 -20.01 4.93 4.22
CA GLU A 124 -18.99 5.15 5.23
C GLU A 124 -19.64 5.26 6.60
N HIS A 125 -18.94 4.91 7.67
CA HIS A 125 -19.37 5.17 9.04
C HIS A 125 -19.26 6.66 9.37
N THR A 126 -20.32 7.27 9.93
CA THR A 126 -20.30 8.67 10.38
C THR A 126 -19.61 8.86 11.74
N GLU A 127 -19.52 7.78 12.52
CA GLU A 127 -18.76 7.76 13.76
C GLU A 127 -17.80 6.57 13.72
N PRO A 128 -16.59 6.70 14.27
CA PRO A 128 -15.76 5.53 14.54
C PRO A 128 -16.59 4.53 15.33
N LEU A 129 -16.61 3.26 14.94
CA LEU A 129 -17.33 2.21 15.66
C LEU A 129 -16.94 2.29 17.13
N ALA A 130 -17.86 2.77 17.97
CA ALA A 130 -17.61 2.99 19.40
C ALA A 130 -17.14 1.67 20.01
N GLY A 131 -15.89 1.61 20.45
CA GLY A 131 -15.29 0.45 21.11
C GLY A 131 -14.34 -0.39 20.27
N ARG A 132 -14.15 -0.13 18.97
CA ARG A 132 -13.01 -0.73 18.23
C ARG A 132 -11.89 0.29 18.08
N PRO A 133 -10.67 -0.04 18.54
CA PRO A 133 -9.53 0.82 18.27
C PRO A 133 -9.35 0.91 16.74
N VAL A 134 -9.31 2.13 16.21
CA VAL A 134 -8.95 2.37 14.81
C VAL A 134 -7.44 2.22 14.71
N ALA A 135 -6.96 1.18 14.03
CA ALA A 135 -5.55 1.05 13.74
C ALA A 135 -5.17 2.09 12.66
N LEU A 136 -4.19 2.93 12.97
CA LEU A 136 -3.56 3.78 11.97
C LEU A 136 -2.36 3.03 11.41
N GLU A 137 -2.39 2.72 10.13
CA GLU A 137 -1.34 1.98 9.43
C GLU A 137 -0.81 2.81 8.26
N GLY A 138 0.45 2.59 7.89
CA GLY A 138 0.99 3.09 6.63
C GLY A 138 0.42 2.30 5.45
N ASP A 139 0.50 2.87 4.26
CA ASP A 139 0.20 2.18 3.01
C ASP A 139 1.48 2.00 2.17
N LEU A 140 1.37 1.27 1.07
CA LEU A 140 2.50 0.94 0.19
C LEU A 140 2.54 1.78 -1.10
N VAL A 141 1.82 2.91 -1.15
CA VAL A 141 1.88 3.85 -2.27
C VAL A 141 2.96 4.89 -2.01
N ALA A 142 3.97 4.98 -2.89
CA ALA A 142 5.18 5.75 -2.63
C ALA A 142 5.64 6.64 -3.81
N SER A 143 4.71 7.03 -4.71
CA SER A 143 5.02 7.75 -5.95
C SER A 143 5.71 9.11 -5.74
N ASP A 144 5.52 9.74 -4.59
CA ASP A 144 6.09 11.04 -4.21
C ASP A 144 7.18 10.95 -3.12
N MET A 145 7.58 9.73 -2.74
CA MET A 145 8.58 9.48 -1.71
C MET A 145 9.99 9.34 -2.29
N LYS A 146 10.98 9.76 -1.52
CA LYS A 146 12.42 9.67 -1.86
C LYS A 146 13.14 8.76 -0.88
N PHE A 147 13.94 7.83 -1.38
CA PHE A 147 14.65 6.87 -0.56
C PHE A 147 16.15 6.88 -0.80
N ALA A 148 16.92 6.60 0.26
CA ALA A 148 18.32 6.22 0.15
C ALA A 148 18.48 4.74 0.51
N ILE A 149 19.29 4.03 -0.27
CA ILE A 149 19.70 2.66 0.00
C ILE A 149 21.16 2.67 0.37
N ILE A 150 21.49 2.34 1.64
CA ILE A 150 22.87 2.19 2.12
C ILE A 150 23.26 0.72 1.96
N LEU A 151 24.20 0.44 1.07
CA LEU A 151 24.55 -0.91 0.62
C LEU A 151 26.00 -1.27 0.93
N ALA A 152 26.23 -2.31 1.72
CA ALA A 152 27.56 -2.85 1.93
C ALA A 152 28.11 -3.52 0.66
N ARG A 153 29.41 -3.25 0.30
CA ARG A 153 30.08 -3.86 -0.84
C ARG A 153 30.54 -5.29 -0.57
N TRP A 154 30.94 -5.58 0.66
CA TRP A 154 31.35 -6.95 1.02
C TRP A 154 30.18 -7.91 0.85
N ASN A 155 30.50 -9.13 0.43
CA ASN A 155 29.51 -10.16 0.09
C ASN A 155 28.56 -9.76 -1.04
N ALA A 156 29.09 -9.14 -2.11
CA ALA A 156 28.31 -8.57 -3.22
C ALA A 156 27.32 -9.57 -3.86
N VAL A 157 27.66 -10.85 -3.92
CA VAL A 157 26.76 -11.92 -4.40
C VAL A 157 25.41 -11.94 -3.67
N ILE A 158 25.41 -11.57 -2.39
CA ILE A 158 24.21 -11.49 -1.56
C ILE A 158 23.65 -10.05 -1.54
N THR A 159 24.50 -9.07 -1.27
CA THR A 159 24.06 -7.68 -1.09
C THR A 159 23.47 -7.07 -2.37
N ASP A 160 23.99 -7.42 -3.54
CA ASP A 160 23.41 -6.98 -4.84
C ASP A 160 22.04 -7.65 -5.10
N ARG A 161 21.79 -8.89 -4.63
CA ARG A 161 20.47 -9.52 -4.67
C ARG A 161 19.47 -8.84 -3.73
N LEU A 162 19.91 -8.43 -2.54
CA LEU A 162 19.08 -7.62 -1.63
C LEU A 162 18.74 -6.28 -2.26
N LEU A 163 19.71 -5.63 -2.92
CA LEU A 163 19.47 -4.39 -3.67
C LEU A 163 18.41 -4.57 -4.76
N GLN A 164 18.50 -5.65 -5.55
CA GLN A 164 17.50 -5.95 -6.58
C GLN A 164 16.10 -6.10 -5.99
N GLY A 165 15.98 -6.81 -4.85
CA GLY A 165 14.69 -6.94 -4.15
C GLY A 165 14.16 -5.60 -3.64
N ALA A 166 15.01 -4.76 -3.07
CA ALA A 166 14.60 -3.44 -2.59
C ALA A 166 14.13 -2.54 -3.74
N LEU A 167 14.85 -2.52 -4.86
CA LEU A 167 14.47 -1.76 -6.04
C LEU A 167 13.18 -2.26 -6.68
N ASP A 168 12.97 -3.59 -6.74
CA ASP A 168 11.72 -4.16 -7.23
C ASP A 168 10.52 -3.70 -6.38
N CYS A 169 10.64 -3.74 -5.04
CA CYS A 169 9.61 -3.24 -4.13
C CYS A 169 9.31 -1.75 -4.36
N LEU A 170 10.35 -0.90 -4.37
CA LEU A 170 10.19 0.54 -4.54
C LEU A 170 9.50 0.89 -5.86
N TYR A 171 9.92 0.26 -6.96
CA TYR A 171 9.35 0.56 -8.29
C TYR A 171 7.90 0.07 -8.42
N ARG A 172 7.55 -1.09 -7.86
CA ARG A 172 6.17 -1.58 -7.80
C ARG A 172 5.26 -0.67 -6.96
N SER A 173 5.82 -0.03 -5.96
CA SER A 173 5.10 0.93 -5.10
C SER A 173 5.03 2.35 -5.69
N GLY A 174 5.52 2.55 -6.94
CA GLY A 174 5.40 3.79 -7.69
C GLY A 174 6.59 4.75 -7.53
N VAL A 175 7.66 4.39 -6.81
CA VAL A 175 8.87 5.22 -6.68
C VAL A 175 9.60 5.26 -8.03
N ARG A 176 9.94 6.47 -8.51
CA ARG A 176 10.70 6.64 -9.74
C ARG A 176 12.20 6.46 -9.49
N LYS A 177 12.95 6.11 -10.55
CA LYS A 177 14.40 5.88 -10.47
C LYS A 177 15.18 7.10 -9.95
N ASP A 178 14.74 8.30 -10.30
CA ASP A 178 15.35 9.56 -9.87
C ASP A 178 15.08 9.92 -8.39
N GLN A 179 14.19 9.17 -7.74
CA GLN A 179 13.86 9.30 -6.31
C GLN A 179 14.63 8.31 -5.42
N VAL A 180 15.51 7.49 -6.00
CA VAL A 180 16.30 6.49 -5.26
C VAL A 180 17.78 6.81 -5.35
N ASN A 181 18.42 7.04 -4.20
CA ASN A 181 19.87 7.23 -4.08
C ASN A 181 20.51 5.94 -3.54
N ILE A 182 21.48 5.37 -4.26
CA ILE A 182 22.23 4.20 -3.81
C ILE A 182 23.61 4.64 -3.33
N ILE A 183 23.90 4.41 -2.05
CA ILE A 183 25.17 4.74 -1.39
C ILE A 183 25.87 3.44 -1.02
N ARG A 184 27.03 3.20 -1.62
CA ARG A 184 27.83 1.99 -1.34
C ARG A 184 28.91 2.26 -0.31
N VAL A 185 28.88 1.48 0.78
CA VAL A 185 29.86 1.52 1.86
C VAL A 185 30.75 0.25 1.85
N PRO A 186 31.93 0.25 2.48
CA PRO A 186 32.82 -0.92 2.48
C PRO A 186 32.16 -2.19 3.04
N GLY A 187 31.68 -2.15 4.25
CA GLY A 187 31.05 -3.28 4.94
C GLY A 187 29.85 -2.88 5.77
N ALA A 188 29.35 -3.81 6.56
CA ALA A 188 28.19 -3.55 7.43
C ALA A 188 28.50 -2.54 8.54
N TRP A 189 29.75 -2.51 9.02
CA TRP A 189 30.17 -1.58 10.07
C TRP A 189 29.98 -0.11 9.72
N GLU A 190 30.13 0.25 8.45
CA GLU A 190 30.01 1.63 7.98
C GLU A 190 28.57 2.06 7.70
N ILE A 191 27.62 1.13 7.70
CA ILE A 191 26.21 1.40 7.41
C ILE A 191 25.59 2.45 8.36
N PRO A 192 25.74 2.33 9.70
CA PRO A 192 25.11 3.30 10.62
C PRO A 192 25.60 4.73 10.41
N SER A 193 26.91 4.90 10.21
CA SER A 193 27.51 6.21 9.98
C SER A 193 27.02 6.85 8.68
N ALA A 194 26.96 6.08 7.59
CA ALA A 194 26.45 6.57 6.31
C ALA A 194 24.95 6.87 6.37
N ALA A 195 24.16 6.00 7.04
CA ALA A 195 22.73 6.22 7.22
C ALA A 195 22.46 7.51 7.99
N ARG A 196 23.21 7.75 9.07
CA ARG A 196 23.13 8.97 9.86
C ARG A 196 23.46 10.23 9.03
N ALA A 197 24.56 10.20 8.30
CA ALA A 197 24.94 11.33 7.45
C ALA A 197 23.90 11.65 6.39
N VAL A 198 23.26 10.63 5.77
CA VAL A 198 22.19 10.81 4.81
C VAL A 198 20.93 11.37 5.48
N ALA A 199 20.54 10.84 6.62
CA ALA A 199 19.35 11.31 7.35
C ALA A 199 19.46 12.79 7.74
N GLU A 200 20.63 13.24 8.15
CA GLU A 200 20.91 14.63 8.51
C GLU A 200 20.78 15.62 7.35
N THR A 201 20.89 15.15 6.10
CA THR A 201 20.62 15.99 4.92
C THR A 201 19.15 16.37 4.77
N LYS A 202 18.23 15.59 5.33
CA LYS A 202 16.76 15.73 5.18
C LYS A 202 16.29 15.74 3.71
N LEU A 203 17.07 15.16 2.79
CA LEU A 203 16.74 15.10 1.36
C LEU A 203 15.97 13.83 0.97
N VAL A 204 15.80 12.89 1.90
CA VAL A 204 15.09 11.62 1.72
C VAL A 204 14.02 11.44 2.79
N ASP A 205 12.95 10.73 2.42
CA ASP A 205 11.84 10.41 3.33
C ASP A 205 12.13 9.16 4.17
N GLY A 206 12.90 8.21 3.61
CA GLY A 206 13.26 6.96 4.29
C GLY A 206 14.61 6.41 3.84
N ILE A 207 15.21 5.57 4.67
CA ILE A 207 16.49 4.92 4.44
C ILE A 207 16.34 3.41 4.52
N ILE A 208 16.94 2.69 3.59
CA ILE A 208 16.98 1.24 3.54
C ILE A 208 18.42 0.81 3.71
N THR A 209 18.72 0.01 4.73
CA THR A 209 20.07 -0.46 5.02
C THR A 209 20.22 -1.91 4.60
N LEU A 210 21.18 -2.22 3.72
CA LEU A 210 21.41 -3.54 3.16
C LEU A 210 22.84 -4.00 3.39
N GLY A 211 22.99 -5.19 3.94
CA GLY A 211 24.30 -5.76 4.23
C GLY A 211 24.20 -7.25 4.56
N LEU A 212 25.34 -7.87 4.78
CA LEU A 212 25.45 -9.24 5.29
C LEU A 212 26.57 -9.33 6.32
N LEU A 213 26.25 -9.91 7.44
CA LEU A 213 27.18 -10.41 8.44
C LEU A 213 27.08 -11.93 8.47
N LEU A 214 28.16 -12.60 8.08
CA LEU A 214 28.26 -14.06 8.11
C LEU A 214 29.13 -14.46 9.28
N ARG A 215 28.65 -15.41 10.10
CA ARG A 215 29.39 -15.88 11.27
C ARG A 215 30.70 -16.52 10.85
N GLY A 216 31.80 -15.98 11.38
CA GLY A 216 33.14 -16.59 11.30
C GLY A 216 33.50 -17.36 12.55
N GLU A 217 34.77 -17.76 12.67
CA GLU A 217 35.30 -18.53 13.79
C GLU A 217 35.50 -17.71 15.07
N THR A 218 35.41 -16.39 15.00
CA THR A 218 35.73 -15.48 16.12
C THR A 218 34.45 -14.70 16.56
N ALA A 219 34.50 -14.17 17.80
CA ALA A 219 33.44 -13.33 18.36
C ALA A 219 33.29 -11.96 17.67
N HIS A 220 34.10 -11.65 16.66
CA HIS A 220 34.03 -10.41 15.87
C HIS A 220 32.64 -10.18 15.24
N TYR A 221 32.01 -11.24 14.79
CA TYR A 221 30.63 -11.22 14.25
C TYR A 221 29.65 -10.60 15.26
N GLU A 222 29.68 -11.01 16.52
CA GLU A 222 28.72 -10.56 17.55
C GLU A 222 28.93 -9.09 17.92
N ALA A 223 30.17 -8.64 17.99
CA ALA A 223 30.48 -7.23 18.23
C ALA A 223 29.95 -6.33 17.09
N ILE A 224 30.12 -6.77 15.85
CA ILE A 224 29.67 -5.98 14.66
C ILE A 224 28.16 -5.94 14.55
N TYR A 225 27.42 -7.07 14.63
CA TYR A 225 25.99 -7.02 14.40
C TYR A 225 25.24 -6.25 15.49
N ASN A 226 25.68 -6.33 16.74
CA ASN A 226 25.09 -5.57 17.84
C ASN A 226 25.25 -4.06 17.61
N GLU A 227 26.45 -3.62 17.24
CA GLU A 227 26.73 -2.20 17.03
C GLU A 227 26.04 -1.66 15.76
N VAL A 228 25.99 -2.44 14.68
CA VAL A 228 25.31 -2.05 13.44
C VAL A 228 23.81 -1.88 13.68
N SER A 229 23.14 -2.84 14.32
CA SER A 229 21.73 -2.75 14.61
C SER A 229 21.39 -1.61 15.57
N ARG A 230 22.18 -1.44 16.63
CA ARG A 230 22.04 -0.34 17.57
C ARG A 230 22.23 1.01 16.89
N GLY A 231 23.27 1.18 16.08
CA GLY A 231 23.58 2.44 15.42
C GLY A 231 22.54 2.84 14.37
N ILE A 232 21.98 1.89 13.62
CA ILE A 232 20.87 2.15 12.68
C ILE A 232 19.64 2.60 13.45
N GLY A 233 19.24 1.88 14.52
CA GLY A 233 18.10 2.23 15.35
C GLY A 233 18.26 3.59 16.03
N GLN A 234 19.45 3.90 16.55
CA GLN A 234 19.76 5.19 17.15
C GLN A 234 19.65 6.33 16.13
N SER A 235 20.20 6.15 14.92
CA SER A 235 20.08 7.12 13.84
C SER A 235 18.63 7.44 13.52
N GLN A 236 17.78 6.42 13.39
CA GLN A 236 16.34 6.60 13.17
C GLN A 236 15.69 7.44 14.28
N GLN A 237 15.91 7.07 15.54
CA GLN A 237 15.28 7.75 16.68
C GLN A 237 15.71 9.23 16.81
N GLU A 238 16.99 9.52 16.58
CA GLU A 238 17.53 10.86 16.72
C GLU A 238 17.20 11.78 15.53
N THR A 239 17.06 11.21 14.31
CA THR A 239 16.78 12.02 13.11
C THR A 239 15.29 12.08 12.76
N GLY A 240 14.49 11.14 13.27
CA GLY A 240 13.07 11.00 12.93
C GLY A 240 12.82 10.46 11.53
N ILE A 241 13.87 10.18 10.74
CA ILE A 241 13.74 9.57 9.41
C ILE A 241 13.60 8.04 9.57
N PRO A 242 12.62 7.36 8.99
CA PRO A 242 12.51 5.91 9.03
C PRO A 242 13.72 5.20 8.42
N HIS A 243 14.29 4.24 9.16
CA HIS A 243 15.39 3.39 8.70
C HIS A 243 14.93 1.93 8.69
N ALA A 244 14.87 1.32 7.52
CA ALA A 244 14.54 -0.10 7.43
C ALA A 244 15.80 -0.97 7.51
N PHE A 245 15.72 -2.01 8.34
CA PHE A 245 16.83 -2.91 8.61
C PHE A 245 16.80 -4.13 7.69
N GLY A 246 17.62 -4.12 6.65
CA GLY A 246 17.84 -5.22 5.71
C GLY A 246 19.24 -5.82 5.79
N VAL A 247 19.91 -5.67 6.94
CA VAL A 247 21.23 -6.28 7.19
C VAL A 247 21.02 -7.71 7.67
N LEU A 248 21.43 -8.68 6.86
CA LEU A 248 21.36 -10.09 7.21
C LEU A 248 22.41 -10.46 8.24
N THR A 249 22.01 -11.28 9.22
CA THR A 249 22.88 -11.92 10.19
C THR A 249 22.69 -13.42 10.09
N CYS A 250 23.65 -14.11 9.46
CA CYS A 250 23.52 -15.51 9.10
C CYS A 250 24.71 -16.33 9.65
N GLU A 251 24.45 -17.57 10.00
CA GLU A 251 25.51 -18.53 10.40
C GLU A 251 26.14 -19.19 9.18
N THR A 252 25.38 -19.38 8.09
CA THR A 252 25.85 -20.05 6.89
C THR A 252 25.54 -19.24 5.63
N LEU A 253 26.31 -19.48 4.59
CA LEU A 253 26.06 -18.88 3.26
C LEU A 253 24.71 -19.32 2.68
N GLU A 254 24.28 -20.54 2.95
CA GLU A 254 22.97 -21.06 2.50
C GLU A 254 21.83 -20.25 3.10
N GLN A 255 21.88 -19.95 4.40
CA GLN A 255 20.91 -19.06 5.04
C GLN A 255 20.89 -17.68 4.38
N ALA A 256 22.04 -17.12 4.04
CA ALA A 256 22.13 -15.83 3.39
C ALA A 256 21.50 -15.83 1.98
N LEU A 257 21.76 -16.89 1.21
CA LEU A 257 21.16 -17.09 -0.13
C LEU A 257 19.64 -17.22 -0.04
N ASP A 258 19.13 -18.01 0.89
CA ASP A 258 17.69 -18.20 1.10
C ASP A 258 16.97 -16.86 1.42
N ARG A 259 17.59 -15.99 2.19
CA ARG A 259 17.07 -14.67 2.56
C ARG A 259 17.29 -13.60 1.51
N ALA A 260 18.13 -13.86 0.52
CA ALA A 260 18.40 -12.96 -0.60
C ALA A 260 17.61 -13.29 -1.88
N GLY A 261 16.50 -14.00 -1.75
CA GLY A 261 15.57 -14.26 -2.86
C GLY A 261 15.62 -15.67 -3.42
N LEU A 262 16.16 -16.66 -2.70
CA LEU A 262 16.10 -18.05 -3.15
C LEU A 262 14.82 -18.73 -2.63
N LYS A 263 14.78 -19.20 -1.38
CA LYS A 263 13.65 -19.99 -0.86
C LYS A 263 12.72 -19.20 0.07
N ALA A 264 13.25 -18.29 0.86
CA ALA A 264 12.55 -17.62 1.95
C ALA A 264 12.26 -16.12 1.66
N GLY A 265 11.98 -15.77 0.40
CA GLY A 265 11.75 -14.39 -0.01
C GLY A 265 13.05 -13.57 -0.10
N ASN A 266 12.92 -12.25 -0.25
CA ASN A 266 14.06 -11.33 -0.34
C ASN A 266 13.96 -10.26 0.76
N LYS A 267 14.88 -10.28 1.71
CA LYS A 267 14.90 -9.34 2.83
C LYS A 267 15.17 -7.89 2.43
N GLY A 268 15.73 -7.64 1.25
CA GLY A 268 15.80 -6.30 0.68
C GLY A 268 14.43 -5.78 0.26
N PHE A 269 13.60 -6.65 -0.34
CA PHE A 269 12.21 -6.33 -0.68
C PHE A 269 11.40 -6.01 0.59
N GLU A 270 11.49 -6.86 1.61
CA GLU A 270 10.78 -6.68 2.88
C GLU A 270 11.23 -5.39 3.61
N ALA A 271 12.52 -5.08 3.59
CA ALA A 271 13.04 -3.85 4.18
C ALA A 271 12.52 -2.61 3.43
N ALA A 272 12.46 -2.66 2.10
CA ALA A 272 11.89 -1.56 1.30
C ALA A 272 10.39 -1.37 1.58
N SER A 273 9.62 -2.46 1.67
CA SER A 273 8.21 -2.42 2.05
C SER A 273 8.01 -1.76 3.42
N ALA A 274 8.79 -2.17 4.42
CA ALA A 274 8.73 -1.58 5.76
C ALA A 274 9.13 -0.09 5.75
N ALA A 275 10.10 0.32 4.93
CA ALA A 275 10.47 1.73 4.80
C ALA A 275 9.32 2.57 4.25
N ILE A 276 8.65 2.10 3.19
CA ILE A 276 7.49 2.78 2.59
C ILE A 276 6.38 2.93 3.61
N GLU A 277 5.99 1.84 4.26
CA GLU A 277 4.93 1.82 5.25
C GLU A 277 5.20 2.77 6.42
N MET A 278 6.42 2.80 6.93
CA MET A 278 6.82 3.71 8.01
C MET A 278 6.84 5.17 7.59
N VAL A 279 7.27 5.49 6.38
CA VAL A 279 7.19 6.87 5.84
C VAL A 279 5.74 7.30 5.70
N SER A 280 4.88 6.45 5.15
CA SER A 280 3.44 6.70 5.03
C SER A 280 2.80 6.93 6.41
N LEU A 281 3.09 6.07 7.39
CA LEU A 281 2.59 6.22 8.76
C LEU A 281 3.03 7.54 9.40
N HIS A 282 4.31 7.93 9.27
CA HIS A 282 4.81 9.20 9.82
C HIS A 282 4.09 10.40 9.18
N ARG A 283 3.83 10.37 7.87
CA ARG A 283 3.08 11.43 7.18
C ARG A 283 1.64 11.52 7.69
N LYS A 284 0.94 10.39 7.85
CA LYS A 284 -0.42 10.35 8.42
C LYS A 284 -0.48 10.89 9.85
N LEU A 285 0.48 10.53 10.69
CA LEU A 285 0.57 11.05 12.05
C LEU A 285 0.81 12.57 12.08
N ALA A 286 1.67 13.08 11.19
CA ALA A 286 1.93 14.52 11.08
C ALA A 286 0.66 15.28 10.61
N GLN A 287 -0.08 14.75 9.65
CA GLN A 287 -1.36 15.32 9.18
C GLN A 287 -2.38 15.39 10.30
N GLN A 288 -2.63 14.29 11.03
CA GLN A 288 -3.56 14.28 12.17
C GLN A 288 -3.18 15.28 13.26
N THR A 289 -1.88 15.52 13.45
CA THR A 289 -1.41 16.50 14.42
C THR A 289 -1.71 17.92 13.96
N ALA A 290 -1.50 18.23 12.68
CA ALA A 290 -1.81 19.54 12.10
C ALA A 290 -3.30 19.85 12.16
N GLU A 291 -4.17 18.91 11.76
CA GLU A 291 -5.62 19.06 11.82
C GLU A 291 -6.14 19.32 13.24
N LYS A 292 -5.58 18.65 14.25
CA LYS A 292 -5.96 18.87 15.66
C LYS A 292 -5.52 20.25 16.18
N VAL A 293 -4.40 20.76 15.70
CA VAL A 293 -3.91 22.09 16.07
C VAL A 293 -4.79 23.17 15.44
N GLU A 294 -5.17 23.01 14.16
CA GLU A 294 -6.09 23.93 13.48
C GLU A 294 -7.48 23.94 14.09
N ALA A 295 -8.00 22.76 14.48
CA ALA A 295 -9.31 22.67 15.12
C ALA A 295 -9.36 23.23 16.56
N ALA A 296 -8.21 23.48 17.19
CA ALA A 296 -8.09 24.04 18.54
C ALA A 296 -7.86 25.56 18.56
N GLN A 297 -7.68 26.18 17.40
CA GLN A 297 -7.57 27.63 17.21
C GLN A 297 -8.91 28.25 16.79
#